data_c392b0fda542a6ad2ddd12a072a81ec8
#
_entry.id   c392b0fda542a6ad2ddd12a072a81ec8
#
_cell.length_a   1.000
_cell.length_b   1.000
_cell.length_c   1.000
_cell.angle_alpha   90.00
_cell.angle_beta   90.00
_cell.angle_gamma   90.00
#
_symmetry.space_group_name_H-M   'P 1'
#
loop_
_entity.id
_entity.type
_entity.pdbx_description
1 polymer ?
#
loop_
_entity_poly.entity_id
_entity_poly.type
_entity_poly.pdbx_seq_one_letter_code
_entity_poly.pdbx_strand_id
1 'polypeptide(L)'
;MNLSIRRSYWGLAALAVAACAVVALSLSHATGSAATNITLTEEDYFNTPGQVAALNLYSKQFEKAHPGVTVKRQYVPFANLNTKLLTQAAGHALPNILAVDNPFVSTMISTGQVIPLSGLKGFSTKGYFPAIISEGLSGGKYYALPVAGANSIALMYNIAMLKAANVSPPKTWAQLLTAAKALTTPDHYGIALTCEPAEDTTWQWEPYFWSNGGKFTFSNVGSARGVQALNVWKQLIDDGSASKDCLNWSQTPAASTQFIDGKAAMMVNGPWNFSALTQAKMFYGKQYGIVPVPTRVAGQHVVVPLGGEDWMISKSGDSATQQMAFEYINGMQTPAMELKMAKLFGYLPARIAVAKTYVKQAGPQWKVYVNQTLFAHPRTLGLGVKYPKISQVVWTAMQAALSGSKSVPDALSSAQSQIATILKG
;
A
#
# COMPACT_ATOMS: atom_id res chain seq x y z
N MET A 1 80.22 -39.80 54.13
CA MET A 1 80.30 -38.50 54.75
C MET A 1 79.04 -37.71 54.47
N ASN A 2 78.15 -37.74 55.36
CA ASN A 2 77.15 -36.85 55.85
C ASN A 2 76.86 -35.59 55.05
N LEU A 3 75.56 -35.37 54.77
CA LEU A 3 74.84 -34.37 55.52
C LEU A 3 73.39 -34.29 55.00
N SER A 4 72.51 -34.46 55.99
CA SER A 4 71.11 -34.25 56.00
C SER A 4 70.69 -32.88 55.45
N ILE A 5 69.50 -32.80 54.78
CA ILE A 5 68.65 -31.63 54.86
C ILE A 5 67.15 -32.09 54.90
N ARG A 6 66.55 -31.99 56.07
CA ARG A 6 65.11 -31.88 56.25
C ARG A 6 64.66 -30.46 55.84
N ARG A 7 63.74 -30.35 54.92
CA ARG A 7 62.85 -29.14 54.78
C ARG A 7 61.45 -29.58 54.33
N SER A 8 60.65 -29.58 55.25
CA SER A 8 59.39 -28.86 55.53
C SER A 8 58.36 -28.91 54.37
N TYR A 9 57.43 -29.83 54.54
CA TYR A 9 56.17 -29.97 53.81
C TYR A 9 55.04 -29.10 54.46
N TRP A 10 55.18 -27.75 54.47
CA TRP A 10 54.14 -26.87 55.02
C TRP A 10 53.75 -25.74 54.06
N GLY A 11 54.05 -25.81 52.79
CA GLY A 11 53.83 -24.76 51.82
C GLY A 11 52.78 -25.06 50.73
N LEU A 12 52.19 -26.26 50.67
CA LEU A 12 51.30 -26.62 49.56
C LEU A 12 49.80 -26.78 49.90
N ALA A 13 49.43 -26.58 51.20
CA ALA A 13 48.02 -26.69 51.63
C ALA A 13 47.28 -25.33 51.62
N ALA A 14 47.97 -24.19 51.51
CA ALA A 14 47.31 -22.85 51.51
C ALA A 14 46.98 -22.31 50.15
N LEU A 15 47.44 -22.90 49.05
CA LEU A 15 47.14 -22.47 47.67
C LEU A 15 45.95 -23.18 47.03
N ALA A 16 45.52 -24.32 47.60
CA ALA A 16 44.40 -25.06 47.05
C ALA A 16 43.02 -24.56 47.52
N VAL A 17 42.93 -23.80 48.59
CA VAL A 17 41.65 -23.25 49.16
C VAL A 17 41.33 -21.89 48.54
N ALA A 18 42.29 -21.13 48.02
CA ALA A 18 42.06 -19.85 47.34
C ALA A 18 41.58 -20.02 45.88
N ALA A 19 41.91 -21.16 45.22
CA ALA A 19 41.49 -21.42 43.84
C ALA A 19 40.05 -21.89 43.71
N CYS A 20 39.49 -22.53 44.73
CA CYS A 20 38.07 -22.96 44.73
C CYS A 20 37.09 -21.84 45.09
N ALA A 21 37.51 -20.77 45.74
CA ALA A 21 36.64 -19.63 46.08
C ALA A 21 36.45 -18.62 44.94
N VAL A 22 37.40 -18.59 43.97
CA VAL A 22 37.32 -17.67 42.80
C VAL A 22 36.52 -18.29 41.67
N VAL A 23 36.45 -19.63 41.59
CA VAL A 23 35.61 -20.31 40.55
C VAL A 23 34.14 -20.35 40.97
N ALA A 24 33.80 -20.22 42.27
CA ALA A 24 32.41 -20.21 42.72
C ALA A 24 31.73 -18.84 42.64
N LEU A 25 32.47 -17.72 42.40
CA LEU A 25 31.88 -16.39 42.22
C LEU A 25 31.72 -15.94 40.78
N SER A 26 32.13 -16.73 39.79
CA SER A 26 31.95 -16.42 38.37
C SER A 26 30.81 -17.20 37.68
N LEU A 27 30.03 -17.97 38.45
CA LEU A 27 28.90 -18.78 37.94
C LEU A 27 27.53 -18.26 38.34
N SER A 28 27.41 -17.06 38.90
CA SER A 28 26.13 -16.53 39.36
C SER A 28 25.78 -15.16 38.78
N HIS A 29 25.87 -14.98 37.48
CA HIS A 29 25.13 -13.91 36.75
C HIS A 29 24.87 -14.27 35.28
N ALA A 30 24.60 -15.52 35.01
CA ALA A 30 23.78 -15.85 33.87
C ALA A 30 22.31 -15.96 34.37
N THR A 31 21.76 -14.85 34.83
CA THR A 31 20.32 -14.70 34.80
C THR A 31 19.94 -14.68 33.33
N GLY A 32 19.72 -15.86 32.77
CA GLY A 32 19.01 -15.98 31.52
C GLY A 32 17.69 -15.24 31.72
N SER A 33 17.60 -14.01 31.18
CA SER A 33 16.33 -13.37 30.95
C SER A 33 15.50 -14.43 30.23
N ALA A 34 14.47 -14.95 30.88
CA ALA A 34 13.54 -15.86 30.23
C ALA A 34 13.13 -15.17 28.93
N ALA A 35 13.45 -15.76 27.80
CA ALA A 35 13.08 -15.22 26.51
C ALA A 35 11.58 -15.04 26.53
N THR A 36 11.12 -13.80 26.67
CA THR A 36 9.69 -13.49 26.69
C THR A 36 9.16 -13.87 25.30
N ASN A 37 8.37 -14.95 25.23
CA ASN A 37 7.75 -15.37 23.97
C ASN A 37 6.74 -14.29 23.56
N ILE A 38 7.03 -13.52 22.52
CA ILE A 38 6.16 -12.48 21.97
C ILE A 38 5.55 -12.99 20.66
N THR A 39 4.24 -13.02 20.58
CA THR A 39 3.54 -13.23 19.30
C THR A 39 3.02 -11.89 18.81
N LEU A 40 3.55 -11.41 17.70
CA LEU A 40 3.05 -10.25 16.98
C LEU A 40 1.98 -10.70 15.99
N THR A 41 0.78 -10.13 16.10
CA THR A 41 -0.30 -10.31 15.13
C THR A 41 -0.30 -9.16 14.14
N GLU A 42 -0.39 -9.47 12.84
CA GLU A 42 -0.39 -8.51 11.74
C GLU A 42 -1.64 -8.74 10.88
N GLU A 43 -2.37 -7.68 10.54
CA GLU A 43 -3.44 -7.73 9.55
C GLU A 43 -3.14 -6.79 8.39
N ASP A 44 -3.30 -7.33 7.16
CA ASP A 44 -3.04 -6.63 5.91
C ASP A 44 -3.88 -7.20 4.76
N TYR A 45 -3.85 -6.54 3.59
CA TYR A 45 -4.54 -6.97 2.39
C TYR A 45 -3.61 -7.33 1.21
N PHE A 46 -2.33 -7.50 1.48
CA PHE A 46 -1.34 -7.76 0.44
C PHE A 46 -1.43 -9.19 -0.07
N ASN A 47 -1.80 -9.35 -1.33
CA ASN A 47 -2.06 -10.66 -1.95
C ASN A 47 -1.31 -10.91 -3.26
N THR A 48 -0.62 -9.89 -3.81
CA THR A 48 0.18 -10.13 -5.00
C THR A 48 1.40 -10.99 -4.66
N PRO A 49 1.90 -11.81 -5.62
CA PRO A 49 3.03 -12.70 -5.36
C PRO A 49 4.27 -11.98 -4.80
N GLY A 50 4.54 -10.76 -5.28
CA GLY A 50 5.66 -9.96 -4.80
C GLY A 50 5.48 -9.49 -3.36
N GLN A 51 4.30 -9.00 -3.01
CA GLN A 51 3.97 -8.56 -1.65
C GLN A 51 4.06 -9.70 -0.64
N VAL A 52 3.41 -10.83 -0.95
CA VAL A 52 3.45 -12.04 -0.10
C VAL A 52 4.90 -12.54 0.09
N ALA A 53 5.69 -12.58 -1.00
CA ALA A 53 7.10 -12.99 -0.93
C ALA A 53 7.93 -12.04 -0.06
N ALA A 54 7.70 -10.72 -0.16
CA ALA A 54 8.39 -9.70 0.61
C ALA A 54 8.13 -9.85 2.12
N LEU A 55 6.86 -9.95 2.50
CA LEU A 55 6.46 -10.07 3.90
C LEU A 55 6.94 -11.40 4.52
N ASN A 56 6.76 -12.53 3.81
CA ASN A 56 7.24 -13.83 4.29
C ASN A 56 8.77 -13.88 4.44
N LEU A 57 9.49 -13.22 3.54
CA LEU A 57 10.95 -13.14 3.64
C LEU A 57 11.35 -12.34 4.87
N TYR A 58 10.73 -11.17 5.06
CA TYR A 58 11.10 -10.27 6.14
C TYR A 58 10.73 -10.83 7.50
N SER A 59 9.52 -11.36 7.68
CA SER A 59 9.09 -11.97 8.96
C SER A 59 10.02 -13.10 9.39
N LYS A 60 10.42 -14.00 8.48
CA LYS A 60 11.40 -15.06 8.77
C LYS A 60 12.77 -14.50 9.17
N GLN A 61 13.24 -13.42 8.54
CA GLN A 61 14.50 -12.78 8.91
C GLN A 61 14.40 -12.13 10.29
N PHE A 62 13.28 -11.49 10.59
CA PHE A 62 13.04 -10.85 11.88
C PHE A 62 12.97 -11.87 13.00
N GLU A 63 12.17 -12.93 12.85
CA GLU A 63 12.07 -14.04 13.83
C GLU A 63 13.43 -14.69 14.11
N LYS A 64 14.25 -14.90 13.06
CA LYS A 64 15.62 -15.42 13.23
C LYS A 64 16.51 -14.47 14.03
N ALA A 65 16.35 -13.16 13.86
CA ALA A 65 17.13 -12.15 14.58
C ALA A 65 16.61 -11.91 16.01
N HIS A 66 15.36 -12.29 16.31
CA HIS A 66 14.71 -12.10 17.62
C HIS A 66 14.18 -13.45 18.14
N PRO A 67 15.04 -14.31 18.69
CA PRO A 67 14.62 -15.61 19.25
C PRO A 67 13.53 -15.41 20.30
N GLY A 68 12.43 -16.18 20.21
CA GLY A 68 11.23 -16.04 21.06
C GLY A 68 10.16 -15.12 20.50
N VAL A 69 10.40 -14.43 19.37
CA VAL A 69 9.37 -13.65 18.66
C VAL A 69 8.80 -14.46 17.50
N THR A 70 7.48 -14.43 17.34
CA THR A 70 6.75 -15.02 16.21
C THR A 70 5.83 -13.98 15.60
N VAL A 71 5.78 -13.89 14.27
CA VAL A 71 4.89 -13.00 13.53
C VAL A 71 3.77 -13.82 12.88
N LYS A 72 2.53 -13.53 13.26
CA LYS A 72 1.33 -14.18 12.72
C LYS A 72 0.59 -13.20 11.84
N ARG A 73 0.75 -13.36 10.54
CA ARG A 73 0.10 -12.55 9.51
C ARG A 73 -1.30 -13.09 9.19
N GLN A 74 -2.30 -12.20 9.11
CA GLN A 74 -3.64 -12.50 8.63
C GLN A 74 -3.96 -11.61 7.42
N TYR A 75 -4.20 -12.24 6.27
CA TYR A 75 -4.74 -11.56 5.09
C TYR A 75 -6.24 -11.26 5.27
N VAL A 76 -6.64 -10.05 4.90
CA VAL A 76 -8.04 -9.60 4.85
C VAL A 76 -8.25 -8.93 3.48
N PRO A 77 -9.28 -9.27 2.70
CA PRO A 77 -9.55 -8.57 1.44
C PRO A 77 -9.66 -7.06 1.63
N PHE A 78 -9.11 -6.28 0.70
CA PHE A 78 -9.05 -4.80 0.77
C PHE A 78 -10.42 -4.18 1.09
N ALA A 79 -11.47 -4.57 0.37
CA ALA A 79 -12.82 -4.05 0.57
C ALA A 79 -13.39 -4.28 1.99
N ASN A 80 -12.85 -5.25 2.73
CA ASN A 80 -13.34 -5.63 4.06
C ASN A 80 -12.43 -5.13 5.20
N LEU A 81 -11.18 -4.77 4.90
CA LEU A 81 -10.17 -4.48 5.93
C LEU A 81 -10.59 -3.31 6.83
N ASN A 82 -10.99 -2.20 6.23
CA ASN A 82 -11.35 -1.00 6.99
C ASN A 82 -12.53 -1.25 7.95
N THR A 83 -13.57 -1.94 7.49
CA THR A 83 -14.73 -2.30 8.33
C THR A 83 -14.32 -3.25 9.46
N LYS A 84 -13.47 -4.23 9.17
CA LYS A 84 -12.95 -5.15 10.17
C LYS A 84 -12.13 -4.42 11.24
N LEU A 85 -11.19 -3.58 10.83
CA LEU A 85 -10.35 -2.80 11.75
C LEU A 85 -11.18 -1.87 12.65
N LEU A 86 -12.22 -1.22 12.12
CA LEU A 86 -13.13 -0.40 12.94
C LEU A 86 -13.91 -1.23 13.95
N THR A 87 -14.41 -2.39 13.56
CA THR A 87 -15.11 -3.31 14.46
C THR A 87 -14.19 -3.81 15.56
N GLN A 88 -12.97 -4.18 15.23
CA GLN A 88 -11.96 -4.62 16.19
C GLN A 88 -11.52 -3.45 17.11
N ALA A 89 -11.39 -2.23 16.58
CA ALA A 89 -11.09 -1.05 17.38
C ALA A 89 -12.18 -0.77 18.43
N ALA A 90 -13.45 -0.87 18.04
CA ALA A 90 -14.59 -0.72 18.96
C ALA A 90 -14.61 -1.80 20.04
N GLY A 91 -14.18 -3.03 19.70
CA GLY A 91 -14.07 -4.16 20.63
C GLY A 91 -12.75 -4.25 21.40
N HIS A 92 -11.83 -3.27 21.25
CA HIS A 92 -10.47 -3.32 21.82
C HIS A 92 -9.69 -4.59 21.43
N ALA A 93 -9.91 -5.11 20.22
CA ALA A 93 -9.37 -6.37 19.72
C ALA A 93 -8.53 -6.22 18.45
N LEU A 94 -7.92 -5.05 18.23
CA LEU A 94 -7.01 -4.82 17.10
C LEU A 94 -5.80 -5.75 17.18
N PRO A 95 -5.25 -6.21 16.04
CA PRO A 95 -3.95 -6.86 16.00
C PRO A 95 -2.86 -5.89 16.46
N ASN A 96 -1.66 -6.40 16.77
CA ASN A 96 -0.54 -5.53 17.18
C ASN A 96 -0.12 -4.59 16.06
N ILE A 97 -0.13 -5.06 14.81
CA ILE A 97 0.32 -4.36 13.62
C ILE A 97 -0.81 -4.33 12.59
N LEU A 98 -1.11 -3.15 12.07
CA LEU A 98 -2.12 -2.92 11.04
C LEU A 98 -1.46 -2.37 9.79
N ALA A 99 -1.77 -2.92 8.63
CA ALA A 99 -1.57 -2.23 7.35
C ALA A 99 -2.83 -1.42 7.04
N VAL A 100 -2.68 -0.14 6.83
CA VAL A 100 -3.80 0.79 6.62
C VAL A 100 -3.56 1.58 5.34
N ASP A 101 -4.54 1.62 4.44
CA ASP A 101 -4.48 2.52 3.28
C ASP A 101 -4.38 3.98 3.76
N ASN A 102 -3.50 4.78 3.14
CA ASN A 102 -3.21 6.17 3.56
C ASN A 102 -4.47 6.97 3.94
N PRO A 103 -5.56 6.97 3.14
CA PRO A 103 -6.75 7.75 3.47
C PRO A 103 -7.44 7.32 4.77
N PHE A 104 -7.16 6.12 5.26
CA PHE A 104 -7.82 5.59 6.44
C PHE A 104 -7.01 5.78 7.73
N VAL A 105 -5.75 6.20 7.64
CA VAL A 105 -4.85 6.47 8.78
C VAL A 105 -5.48 7.44 9.79
N SER A 106 -6.00 8.57 9.32
CA SER A 106 -6.67 9.56 10.18
C SER A 106 -7.88 8.98 10.91
N THR A 107 -8.65 8.10 10.26
CA THR A 107 -9.80 7.40 10.86
C THR A 107 -9.32 6.46 11.97
N MET A 108 -8.28 5.67 11.74
CA MET A 108 -7.73 4.79 12.78
C MET A 108 -7.19 5.58 13.98
N ILE A 109 -6.53 6.71 13.75
CA ILE A 109 -6.09 7.61 14.84
C ILE A 109 -7.28 8.09 15.66
N SER A 110 -8.40 8.46 15.03
CA SER A 110 -9.61 8.95 15.70
C SER A 110 -10.28 7.92 16.61
N THR A 111 -10.06 6.63 16.39
CA THR A 111 -10.57 5.58 17.29
C THR A 111 -9.91 5.60 18.67
N GLY A 112 -8.73 6.24 18.79
CA GLY A 112 -7.95 6.23 20.01
C GLY A 112 -7.32 4.88 20.35
N GLN A 113 -7.36 3.89 19.45
CA GLN A 113 -6.86 2.52 19.67
C GLN A 113 -5.47 2.25 19.08
N VAL A 114 -4.85 3.24 18.45
CA VAL A 114 -3.47 3.17 17.96
C VAL A 114 -2.55 4.07 18.78
N ILE A 115 -1.26 3.76 18.81
CA ILE A 115 -0.26 4.51 19.58
C ILE A 115 0.58 5.42 18.69
N PRO A 116 1.07 6.56 19.20
CA PRO A 116 2.05 7.37 18.49
C PRO A 116 3.40 6.65 18.43
N LEU A 117 3.96 6.50 17.24
CA LEU A 117 5.27 5.89 17.01
C LEU A 117 6.42 6.81 17.43
N SER A 118 6.19 8.13 17.42
CA SER A 118 7.21 9.16 17.76
C SER A 118 7.74 9.08 19.21
N GLY A 119 7.08 8.30 20.08
CA GLY A 119 7.55 8.03 21.44
C GLY A 119 8.38 6.75 21.60
N LEU A 120 8.47 5.92 20.55
CA LEU A 120 9.14 4.63 20.61
C LEU A 120 10.64 4.75 20.32
N LYS A 121 11.44 3.88 20.96
CA LYS A 121 12.89 3.88 20.80
C LYS A 121 13.27 3.57 19.35
N GLY A 122 14.06 4.46 18.73
CA GLY A 122 14.54 4.30 17.37
C GLY A 122 13.67 4.98 16.29
N PHE A 123 12.57 5.63 16.66
CA PHE A 123 11.76 6.38 15.69
C PHE A 123 12.53 7.56 15.08
N SER A 124 12.42 7.71 13.76
CA SER A 124 13.02 8.84 13.03
C SER A 124 12.31 9.07 11.71
N THR A 125 12.08 10.32 11.36
CA THR A 125 11.54 10.76 10.06
C THR A 125 12.64 11.24 9.10
N LYS A 126 13.91 11.12 9.49
CA LYS A 126 15.05 11.62 8.71
C LYS A 126 15.14 10.90 7.35
N GLY A 127 15.18 11.71 6.29
CA GLY A 127 15.42 11.24 4.93
C GLY A 127 14.19 10.77 4.18
N TYR A 128 13.01 10.79 4.77
CA TYR A 128 11.76 10.52 4.06
C TYR A 128 11.34 11.70 3.17
N PHE A 129 10.55 11.41 2.14
CA PHE A 129 9.81 12.45 1.43
C PHE A 129 8.75 13.04 2.37
N PRO A 130 8.72 14.39 2.56
CA PRO A 130 7.76 15.01 3.48
C PRO A 130 6.31 14.65 3.18
N ALA A 131 5.92 14.61 1.89
CA ALA A 131 4.55 14.25 1.49
C ALA A 131 4.16 12.85 1.94
N ILE A 132 5.09 11.87 1.84
CA ILE A 132 4.80 10.47 2.19
C ILE A 132 4.72 10.30 3.71
N ILE A 133 5.72 10.79 4.46
CA ILE A 133 5.73 10.59 5.92
C ILE A 133 4.64 11.41 6.64
N SER A 134 4.16 12.49 6.04
CA SER A 134 3.09 13.32 6.63
C SER A 134 1.72 12.65 6.67
N GLU A 135 1.50 11.57 5.90
CA GLU A 135 0.27 10.78 5.97
C GLU A 135 0.05 10.21 7.39
N GLY A 136 1.15 9.83 8.07
CA GLY A 136 1.11 9.35 9.45
C GLY A 136 1.05 10.43 10.53
N LEU A 137 1.05 11.73 10.19
CA LEU A 137 1.16 12.83 11.14
C LEU A 137 -0.22 13.33 11.61
N SER A 138 -0.46 13.36 12.92
CA SER A 138 -1.65 13.93 13.52
C SER A 138 -1.33 14.57 14.87
N GLY A 139 -1.81 15.80 15.10
CA GLY A 139 -1.58 16.51 16.35
C GLY A 139 -0.10 16.66 16.76
N GLY A 140 0.81 16.79 15.77
CA GLY A 140 2.26 16.89 15.99
C GLY A 140 2.94 15.56 16.35
N LYS A 141 2.24 14.42 16.30
CA LYS A 141 2.78 13.08 16.58
C LYS A 141 2.63 12.20 15.35
N TYR A 142 3.61 11.33 15.10
CA TYR A 142 3.54 10.33 14.05
C TYR A 142 2.95 9.04 14.58
N TYR A 143 1.95 8.50 13.89
CA TYR A 143 1.22 7.28 14.22
C TYR A 143 1.46 6.15 13.22
N ALA A 144 2.11 6.46 12.10
CA ALA A 144 2.31 5.50 11.03
C ALA A 144 3.68 5.65 10.37
N LEU A 145 4.15 4.55 9.76
CA LEU A 145 5.30 4.50 8.85
C LEU A 145 4.88 3.87 7.53
N PRO A 146 5.37 4.36 6.37
CA PRO A 146 5.07 3.77 5.07
C PRO A 146 5.41 2.28 5.03
N VAL A 147 4.56 1.44 4.42
CA VAL A 147 4.82 -0.01 4.26
C VAL A 147 6.04 -0.25 3.36
N ALA A 148 6.03 0.34 2.17
CA ALA A 148 7.11 0.19 1.19
C ALA A 148 7.37 1.47 0.38
N GLY A 149 6.58 2.50 0.61
CA GLY A 149 6.67 3.80 -0.06
C GLY A 149 5.35 4.28 -0.61
N ALA A 150 5.38 4.90 -1.79
CA ALA A 150 4.19 5.42 -2.47
C ALA A 150 3.91 4.67 -3.77
N ASN A 151 2.65 4.71 -4.20
CA ASN A 151 2.22 4.15 -5.47
C ASN A 151 1.27 5.09 -6.22
N SER A 152 0.93 4.73 -7.44
CA SER A 152 -0.05 5.40 -8.29
C SER A 152 -0.47 4.48 -9.44
N ILE A 153 -1.35 4.94 -10.32
CA ILE A 153 -1.93 4.16 -11.42
C ILE A 153 -1.60 4.74 -12.79
N ALA A 154 -1.56 3.86 -13.80
CA ALA A 154 -1.36 4.19 -15.21
C ALA A 154 -2.14 3.24 -16.10
N LEU A 155 -2.31 3.58 -17.37
CA LEU A 155 -2.94 2.69 -18.35
C LEU A 155 -1.93 1.66 -18.85
N MET A 156 -2.21 0.39 -18.62
CA MET A 156 -1.51 -0.75 -19.19
C MET A 156 -2.28 -1.26 -20.42
N TYR A 157 -1.56 -1.69 -21.44
CA TYR A 157 -2.17 -2.21 -22.69
C TYR A 157 -1.41 -3.41 -23.23
N ASN A 158 -2.13 -4.33 -23.86
CA ASN A 158 -1.59 -5.50 -24.54
C ASN A 158 -1.06 -5.10 -25.92
N ILE A 159 0.24 -5.25 -26.16
CA ILE A 159 0.91 -4.80 -27.37
C ILE A 159 0.39 -5.57 -28.61
N ALA A 160 0.22 -6.89 -28.48
CA ALA A 160 -0.23 -7.72 -29.59
C ALA A 160 -1.66 -7.40 -30.03
N MET A 161 -2.58 -7.18 -29.07
CA MET A 161 -3.97 -6.83 -29.34
C MET A 161 -4.07 -5.44 -30.02
N LEU A 162 -3.34 -4.43 -29.51
CA LEU A 162 -3.33 -3.11 -30.12
C LEU A 162 -2.79 -3.17 -31.55
N LYS A 163 -1.69 -3.91 -31.76
CA LYS A 163 -1.10 -4.09 -33.08
C LYS A 163 -2.05 -4.80 -34.06
N ALA A 164 -2.71 -5.86 -33.62
CA ALA A 164 -3.68 -6.61 -34.45
C ALA A 164 -4.87 -5.74 -34.90
N ALA A 165 -5.35 -4.85 -34.03
CA ALA A 165 -6.42 -3.91 -34.32
C ALA A 165 -5.95 -2.63 -35.02
N ASN A 166 -4.64 -2.46 -35.28
CA ASN A 166 -4.03 -1.23 -35.80
C ASN A 166 -4.37 0.01 -34.96
N VAL A 167 -4.34 -0.14 -33.62
CA VAL A 167 -4.67 0.89 -32.64
C VAL A 167 -3.40 1.35 -31.93
N SER A 168 -3.22 2.66 -31.81
CA SER A 168 -2.16 3.24 -30.97
C SER A 168 -2.61 3.37 -29.52
N PRO A 169 -1.69 3.31 -28.52
CA PRO A 169 -2.04 3.57 -27.14
C PRO A 169 -2.72 4.94 -26.95
N PRO A 170 -3.91 4.98 -26.31
CA PRO A 170 -4.70 6.20 -26.22
C PRO A 170 -4.06 7.22 -25.27
N LYS A 171 -4.11 8.51 -25.64
CA LYS A 171 -3.64 9.65 -24.84
C LYS A 171 -4.77 10.54 -24.38
N THR A 172 -5.92 10.46 -25.04
CA THR A 172 -7.13 11.25 -24.71
C THR A 172 -8.33 10.34 -24.49
N TRP A 173 -9.37 10.86 -23.83
CA TRP A 173 -10.63 10.13 -23.63
C TRP A 173 -11.26 9.70 -24.95
N ALA A 174 -11.29 10.59 -25.95
CA ALA A 174 -11.81 10.26 -27.26
C ALA A 174 -11.03 9.09 -27.90
N GLN A 175 -9.70 9.11 -27.80
CA GLN A 175 -8.86 8.01 -28.26
C GLN A 175 -9.09 6.72 -27.44
N LEU A 176 -9.29 6.84 -26.12
CA LEU A 176 -9.59 5.68 -25.25
C LEU A 176 -10.89 5.01 -25.67
N LEU A 177 -11.95 5.78 -25.86
CA LEU A 177 -13.26 5.25 -26.29
C LEU A 177 -13.16 4.58 -27.67
N THR A 178 -12.52 5.23 -28.64
CA THR A 178 -12.31 4.65 -29.99
C THR A 178 -11.45 3.40 -29.93
N ALA A 179 -10.35 3.42 -29.16
CA ALA A 179 -9.46 2.28 -29.02
C ALA A 179 -10.16 1.10 -28.33
N ALA A 180 -10.85 1.35 -27.23
CA ALA A 180 -11.55 0.29 -26.50
C ALA A 180 -12.61 -0.38 -27.37
N LYS A 181 -13.38 0.40 -28.12
CA LYS A 181 -14.37 -0.15 -29.08
C LYS A 181 -13.72 -1.00 -30.17
N ALA A 182 -12.62 -0.52 -30.77
CA ALA A 182 -11.90 -1.25 -31.83
C ALA A 182 -11.23 -2.53 -31.31
N LEU A 183 -10.89 -2.58 -30.02
CA LEU A 183 -10.27 -3.72 -29.35
C LEU A 183 -11.29 -4.70 -28.78
N THR A 184 -12.58 -4.39 -28.80
CA THR A 184 -13.62 -5.28 -28.29
C THR A 184 -14.01 -6.32 -29.33
N THR A 185 -14.00 -7.58 -28.93
CA THR A 185 -14.41 -8.74 -29.74
C THR A 185 -15.34 -9.65 -28.93
N PRO A 186 -15.91 -10.72 -29.49
CA PRO A 186 -16.64 -11.72 -28.70
C PRO A 186 -15.80 -12.37 -27.60
N ASP A 187 -14.46 -12.42 -27.74
CA ASP A 187 -13.55 -13.13 -26.83
C ASP A 187 -12.96 -12.26 -25.74
N HIS A 188 -12.91 -10.93 -25.94
CA HIS A 188 -12.32 -10.00 -24.97
C HIS A 188 -12.89 -8.57 -25.07
N TYR A 189 -12.85 -7.87 -23.96
CA TYR A 189 -13.20 -6.46 -23.85
C TYR A 189 -12.03 -5.54 -24.25
N GLY A 190 -12.33 -4.31 -24.64
CA GLY A 190 -11.34 -3.29 -24.92
C GLY A 190 -10.60 -2.84 -23.65
N ILE A 191 -11.30 -2.79 -22.51
CA ILE A 191 -10.72 -2.40 -21.22
C ILE A 191 -11.40 -3.10 -20.04
N ALA A 192 -10.63 -3.53 -19.07
CA ALA A 192 -11.13 -3.90 -17.74
C ALA A 192 -11.19 -2.68 -16.86
N LEU A 193 -12.39 -2.36 -16.34
CA LEU A 193 -12.63 -1.33 -15.33
C LEU A 193 -12.75 -1.97 -13.95
N THR A 194 -12.52 -1.16 -12.92
CA THR A 194 -12.79 -1.47 -11.52
C THR A 194 -13.92 -0.57 -11.05
N CYS A 195 -15.06 -1.17 -10.75
CA CYS A 195 -16.27 -0.42 -10.41
C CYS A 195 -16.97 -0.99 -9.16
N GLU A 196 -16.30 -1.79 -8.33
CA GLU A 196 -16.86 -2.37 -7.10
C GLU A 196 -17.24 -1.29 -6.09
N PRO A 197 -18.16 -1.56 -5.12
CA PRO A 197 -18.55 -0.59 -4.09
C PRO A 197 -17.45 -0.44 -3.01
N ALA A 198 -16.28 0.06 -3.40
CA ALA A 198 -15.11 0.24 -2.56
C ALA A 198 -14.25 1.44 -3.01
N GLU A 199 -13.24 1.76 -2.21
CA GLU A 199 -12.26 2.84 -2.47
C GLU A 199 -11.62 2.71 -3.84
N ASP A 200 -11.34 1.49 -4.32
CA ASP A 200 -10.76 1.21 -5.64
C ASP A 200 -11.49 1.95 -6.78
N THR A 201 -12.81 2.06 -6.70
CA THR A 201 -13.62 2.74 -7.73
C THR A 201 -13.38 4.25 -7.73
N THR A 202 -13.37 4.89 -6.56
CA THR A 202 -13.05 6.32 -6.44
C THR A 202 -11.60 6.57 -6.90
N TRP A 203 -10.65 5.80 -6.36
CA TRP A 203 -9.23 5.84 -6.68
C TRP A 203 -8.95 5.78 -8.18
N GLN A 204 -9.56 4.84 -8.89
CA GLN A 204 -9.38 4.65 -10.33
C GLN A 204 -10.02 5.75 -11.16
N TRP A 205 -11.07 6.42 -10.63
CA TRP A 205 -11.78 7.49 -11.33
C TRP A 205 -11.17 8.89 -11.07
N GLU A 206 -10.48 9.11 -9.95
CA GLU A 206 -9.85 10.38 -9.59
C GLU A 206 -9.03 11.02 -10.71
N PRO A 207 -8.20 10.29 -11.49
CA PRO A 207 -7.46 10.88 -12.60
C PRO A 207 -8.36 11.51 -13.66
N TYR A 208 -9.50 10.92 -13.94
CA TYR A 208 -10.47 11.48 -14.89
C TYR A 208 -11.12 12.75 -14.35
N PHE A 209 -11.53 12.72 -13.10
CA PHE A 209 -12.20 13.84 -12.47
C PHE A 209 -11.25 15.02 -12.21
N TRP A 210 -10.13 14.77 -11.55
CA TRP A 210 -9.18 15.81 -11.19
C TRP A 210 -8.50 16.46 -12.39
N SER A 211 -8.07 15.66 -13.37
CA SER A 211 -7.48 16.20 -14.61
C SER A 211 -8.48 17.00 -15.44
N ASN A 212 -9.78 16.79 -15.25
CA ASN A 212 -10.81 17.61 -15.90
C ASN A 212 -11.18 18.86 -15.09
N GLY A 213 -10.44 19.21 -14.03
CA GLY A 213 -10.66 20.36 -13.16
C GLY A 213 -11.70 20.10 -12.07
N GLY A 214 -11.88 18.85 -11.71
CA GLY A 214 -12.53 18.45 -10.45
C GLY A 214 -11.73 18.97 -9.26
N LYS A 215 -12.42 19.40 -8.20
CA LYS A 215 -11.79 19.80 -6.96
C LYS A 215 -11.35 18.57 -6.16
N PHE A 216 -10.20 18.61 -5.53
CA PHE A 216 -9.71 17.51 -4.68
C PHE A 216 -10.63 17.20 -3.49
N THR A 217 -11.42 18.17 -3.07
CA THR A 217 -12.46 17.99 -2.05
C THR A 217 -13.76 17.34 -2.58
N PHE A 218 -13.83 17.03 -3.87
CA PHE A 218 -15.04 16.55 -4.55
C PHE A 218 -16.27 17.49 -4.44
N SER A 219 -16.08 18.71 -3.93
CA SER A 219 -17.19 19.67 -3.71
C SER A 219 -17.88 20.12 -5.00
N ASN A 220 -17.34 19.82 -6.17
CA ASN A 220 -17.93 20.08 -7.49
C ASN A 220 -18.14 18.80 -8.31
N VAL A 221 -18.32 17.65 -7.65
CA VAL A 221 -18.44 16.36 -8.34
C VAL A 221 -19.67 16.31 -9.27
N GLY A 222 -20.77 16.97 -8.93
CA GLY A 222 -21.98 17.08 -9.74
C GLY A 222 -21.90 18.13 -10.86
N SER A 223 -20.77 18.84 -11.02
CA SER A 223 -20.61 19.80 -12.12
C SER A 223 -20.52 19.10 -13.49
N ALA A 224 -20.63 19.89 -14.56
CA ALA A 224 -20.40 19.38 -15.93
C ALA A 224 -19.06 18.65 -16.09
N ARG A 225 -18.04 19.02 -15.31
CA ARG A 225 -16.70 18.38 -15.32
C ARG A 225 -16.76 16.96 -14.75
N GLY A 226 -17.46 16.75 -13.62
CA GLY A 226 -17.67 15.43 -13.03
C GLY A 226 -18.53 14.55 -13.93
N VAL A 227 -19.62 15.10 -14.48
CA VAL A 227 -20.48 14.39 -15.43
C VAL A 227 -19.73 13.93 -16.67
N GLN A 228 -18.89 14.81 -17.27
CA GLN A 228 -18.04 14.44 -18.39
C GLN A 228 -17.06 13.31 -18.06
N ALA A 229 -16.45 13.38 -16.86
CA ALA A 229 -15.47 12.37 -16.44
C ALA A 229 -16.12 10.99 -16.22
N LEU A 230 -17.32 10.93 -15.62
CA LEU A 230 -18.00 9.66 -15.39
C LEU A 230 -18.65 9.11 -16.66
N ASN A 231 -19.06 9.98 -17.57
CA ASN A 231 -19.59 9.55 -18.87
C ASN A 231 -18.59 8.78 -19.71
N VAL A 232 -17.28 8.96 -19.52
CA VAL A 232 -16.25 8.12 -20.18
C VAL A 232 -16.42 6.65 -19.79
N TRP A 233 -16.55 6.38 -18.49
CA TRP A 233 -16.76 5.01 -18.00
C TRP A 233 -18.14 4.47 -18.37
N LYS A 234 -19.16 5.32 -18.25
CA LYS A 234 -20.53 4.93 -18.65
C LYS A 234 -20.59 4.52 -20.11
N GLN A 235 -19.96 5.27 -21.00
CA GLN A 235 -19.92 4.95 -22.43
C GLN A 235 -19.16 3.66 -22.71
N LEU A 236 -18.01 3.40 -22.04
CA LEU A 236 -17.27 2.15 -22.19
C LEU A 236 -18.12 0.92 -21.81
N ILE A 237 -18.99 1.05 -20.82
CA ILE A 237 -19.92 -0.02 -20.42
C ILE A 237 -21.09 -0.10 -21.38
N ASP A 238 -21.70 1.02 -21.78
CA ASP A 238 -22.90 1.04 -22.62
C ASP A 238 -22.65 0.53 -24.02
N ASP A 239 -21.46 0.77 -24.59
CA ASP A 239 -21.11 0.27 -25.92
C ASP A 239 -20.43 -1.12 -25.89
N GLY A 240 -20.37 -1.74 -24.70
CA GLY A 240 -19.82 -3.10 -24.53
C GLY A 240 -18.29 -3.17 -24.53
N SER A 241 -17.59 -2.03 -24.56
CA SER A 241 -16.11 -2.01 -24.53
C SER A 241 -15.53 -2.39 -23.17
N ALA A 242 -16.33 -2.29 -22.11
CA ALA A 242 -16.04 -2.80 -20.78
C ALA A 242 -17.19 -3.66 -20.26
N SER A 243 -16.90 -4.70 -19.47
CA SER A 243 -17.93 -5.54 -18.87
C SER A 243 -18.72 -4.80 -17.79
N LYS A 244 -20.03 -5.03 -17.72
CA LYS A 244 -20.87 -4.64 -16.58
C LYS A 244 -20.46 -5.35 -15.28
N ASP A 245 -19.81 -6.49 -15.35
CA ASP A 245 -19.33 -7.22 -14.18
C ASP A 245 -18.26 -6.43 -13.41
N CYS A 246 -17.69 -5.35 -14.00
CA CYS A 246 -16.81 -4.43 -13.29
C CYS A 246 -17.41 -3.89 -12.01
N LEU A 247 -18.77 -3.85 -11.89
CA LEU A 247 -19.49 -3.46 -10.67
C LEU A 247 -19.18 -4.36 -9.47
N ASN A 248 -18.58 -5.53 -9.71
CA ASN A 248 -18.15 -6.49 -8.70
C ASN A 248 -16.64 -6.78 -8.77
N TRP A 249 -15.89 -6.09 -9.62
CA TRP A 249 -14.47 -6.34 -9.79
C TRP A 249 -13.62 -5.39 -8.96
N SER A 250 -12.81 -5.97 -8.08
CA SER A 250 -11.68 -5.29 -7.45
C SER A 250 -10.60 -4.97 -8.48
N GLN A 251 -9.79 -3.98 -8.18
CA GLN A 251 -8.63 -3.61 -8.98
C GLN A 251 -7.63 -4.77 -9.09
N THR A 252 -7.44 -5.49 -8.00
CA THR A 252 -6.58 -6.68 -7.89
C THR A 252 -7.20 -7.64 -6.88
N PRO A 253 -7.49 -8.92 -7.25
CA PRO A 253 -7.07 -9.55 -8.50
C PRO A 253 -8.06 -9.42 -9.67
N ALA A 254 -9.33 -9.04 -9.47
CA ALA A 254 -10.38 -9.27 -10.47
C ALA A 254 -10.10 -8.59 -11.83
N ALA A 255 -10.00 -7.25 -11.87
CA ALA A 255 -9.73 -6.53 -13.12
C ALA A 255 -8.34 -6.87 -13.69
N SER A 256 -7.31 -7.05 -12.85
CA SER A 256 -5.97 -7.40 -13.32
C SER A 256 -5.92 -8.79 -13.97
N THR A 257 -6.69 -9.76 -13.47
CA THR A 257 -6.79 -11.09 -14.08
C THR A 257 -7.40 -11.02 -15.49
N GLN A 258 -8.42 -10.17 -15.72
CA GLN A 258 -8.98 -10.00 -17.07
C GLN A 258 -7.91 -9.57 -18.08
N PHE A 259 -7.01 -8.67 -17.68
CA PHE A 259 -5.91 -8.23 -18.54
C PHE A 259 -4.84 -9.33 -18.72
N ILE A 260 -4.43 -9.98 -17.64
CA ILE A 260 -3.41 -11.05 -17.67
C ILE A 260 -3.85 -12.23 -18.54
N ASP A 261 -5.10 -12.64 -18.44
CA ASP A 261 -5.67 -13.76 -19.18
C ASP A 261 -6.09 -13.40 -20.61
N GLY A 262 -5.81 -12.16 -21.05
CA GLY A 262 -6.18 -11.68 -22.39
C GLY A 262 -7.68 -11.50 -22.59
N LYS A 263 -8.47 -11.41 -21.52
CA LYS A 263 -9.91 -11.11 -21.56
C LYS A 263 -10.19 -9.61 -21.61
N ALA A 264 -9.17 -8.77 -21.46
CA ALA A 264 -9.23 -7.33 -21.70
C ALA A 264 -7.93 -6.85 -22.33
N ALA A 265 -8.03 -5.97 -23.34
CA ALA A 265 -6.87 -5.42 -24.04
C ALA A 265 -6.14 -4.32 -23.24
N MET A 266 -6.84 -3.65 -22.34
CA MET A 266 -6.32 -2.57 -21.50
C MET A 266 -6.82 -2.71 -20.06
N MET A 267 -6.08 -2.10 -19.11
CA MET A 267 -6.52 -1.84 -17.73
C MET A 267 -5.84 -0.60 -17.18
N VAL A 268 -6.48 0.10 -16.25
CA VAL A 268 -5.79 1.09 -15.40
C VAL A 268 -5.36 0.37 -14.13
N ASN A 269 -4.05 0.36 -13.83
CA ASN A 269 -3.56 -0.32 -12.63
C ASN A 269 -2.16 0.16 -12.24
N GLY A 270 -1.66 -0.29 -11.10
CA GLY A 270 -0.39 0.15 -10.56
C GLY A 270 0.72 -0.89 -10.67
N PRO A 271 1.96 -0.49 -10.30
CA PRO A 271 3.15 -1.31 -10.46
C PRO A 271 3.20 -2.51 -9.49
N TRP A 272 2.31 -2.58 -8.50
CA TRP A 272 2.13 -3.78 -7.66
C TRP A 272 1.76 -5.03 -8.48
N ASN A 273 1.22 -4.86 -9.69
CA ASN A 273 0.91 -5.97 -10.59
C ASN A 273 2.14 -6.52 -11.35
N PHE A 274 3.31 -5.86 -11.30
CA PHE A 274 4.48 -6.30 -12.06
C PHE A 274 4.94 -7.72 -11.71
N SER A 275 4.80 -8.12 -10.45
CA SER A 275 5.12 -9.49 -10.03
C SER A 275 4.17 -10.53 -10.65
N ALA A 276 2.86 -10.25 -10.67
CA ALA A 276 1.85 -11.11 -11.28
C ALA A 276 2.02 -11.19 -12.80
N LEU A 277 2.26 -10.04 -13.46
CA LEU A 277 2.55 -9.98 -14.89
C LEU A 277 3.81 -10.81 -15.24
N THR A 278 4.87 -10.71 -14.45
CA THR A 278 6.10 -11.47 -14.64
C THR A 278 5.86 -12.99 -14.50
N GLN A 279 5.08 -13.42 -13.50
CA GLN A 279 4.71 -14.83 -13.33
C GLN A 279 3.89 -15.35 -14.51
N ALA A 280 3.01 -14.53 -15.06
CA ALA A 280 2.25 -14.82 -16.28
C ALA A 280 3.10 -14.70 -17.56
N LYS A 281 4.42 -14.52 -17.45
CA LYS A 281 5.37 -14.34 -18.56
C LYS A 281 5.03 -13.13 -19.45
N MET A 282 4.38 -12.15 -18.89
CA MET A 282 4.15 -10.84 -19.53
C MET A 282 5.27 -9.89 -19.15
N PHE A 283 6.03 -9.41 -20.13
CA PHE A 283 7.17 -8.52 -19.94
C PHE A 283 6.92 -7.17 -20.63
N TYR A 284 7.30 -6.10 -19.95
CA TYR A 284 7.20 -4.73 -20.49
C TYR A 284 7.97 -4.59 -21.82
N GLY A 285 7.37 -3.91 -22.78
CA GLY A 285 7.91 -3.72 -24.13
C GLY A 285 7.84 -4.94 -25.03
N LYS A 286 7.37 -6.09 -24.52
CA LYS A 286 7.15 -7.33 -25.29
C LYS A 286 5.66 -7.69 -25.36
N GLN A 287 5.05 -8.00 -24.23
CA GLN A 287 3.64 -8.36 -24.13
C GLN A 287 2.76 -7.17 -23.76
N TYR A 288 3.26 -6.28 -22.90
CA TYR A 288 2.48 -5.09 -22.50
C TYR A 288 3.32 -3.80 -22.53
N GLY A 289 2.61 -2.69 -22.66
CA GLY A 289 3.15 -1.34 -22.52
C GLY A 289 2.37 -0.55 -21.49
N ILE A 290 2.91 0.62 -21.13
CA ILE A 290 2.32 1.52 -20.13
C ILE A 290 2.36 2.93 -20.67
N VAL A 291 1.23 3.64 -20.54
CA VAL A 291 1.12 5.08 -20.84
C VAL A 291 0.39 5.78 -19.69
N PRO A 292 0.51 7.11 -19.54
CA PRO A 292 -0.30 7.85 -18.59
C PRO A 292 -1.81 7.55 -18.75
N VAL A 293 -2.59 7.65 -17.68
CA VAL A 293 -4.05 7.61 -17.78
C VAL A 293 -4.49 8.70 -18.76
N PRO A 294 -5.33 8.38 -19.76
CA PRO A 294 -5.77 9.34 -20.77
C PRO A 294 -6.51 10.53 -20.15
N THR A 295 -6.23 11.72 -20.64
CA THR A 295 -6.87 12.97 -20.23
C THR A 295 -7.91 13.46 -21.25
N ARG A 296 -8.73 14.44 -20.91
CA ARG A 296 -9.71 14.99 -21.85
C ARG A 296 -9.05 15.66 -23.07
N VAL A 297 -7.94 16.36 -22.85
CA VAL A 297 -7.24 17.16 -23.86
C VAL A 297 -5.82 16.62 -24.07
N ALA A 298 -5.38 16.54 -25.31
CA ALA A 298 -4.02 16.12 -25.66
C ALA A 298 -2.97 17.07 -25.04
N GLY A 299 -1.87 16.49 -24.57
CA GLY A 299 -0.77 17.25 -23.96
C GLY A 299 -1.01 17.72 -22.52
N GLN A 300 -2.18 17.48 -21.96
CA GLN A 300 -2.47 17.75 -20.55
C GLN A 300 -1.73 16.76 -19.65
N HIS A 301 -1.12 17.27 -18.56
CA HIS A 301 -0.62 16.41 -17.49
C HIS A 301 -1.79 15.75 -16.75
N VAL A 302 -1.69 14.45 -16.55
CA VAL A 302 -2.66 13.74 -15.71
C VAL A 302 -2.37 14.05 -14.24
N VAL A 303 -3.39 14.34 -13.47
CA VAL A 303 -3.34 14.41 -12.01
C VAL A 303 -3.80 13.05 -11.48
N VAL A 304 -2.87 12.33 -10.90
CA VAL A 304 -3.15 10.99 -10.34
C VAL A 304 -3.22 11.04 -8.82
N PRO A 305 -3.96 10.14 -8.18
CA PRO A 305 -3.89 10.02 -6.72
C PRO A 305 -2.51 9.51 -6.29
N LEU A 306 -2.00 10.06 -5.19
CA LEU A 306 -0.89 9.49 -4.45
C LEU A 306 -1.45 8.45 -3.50
N GLY A 307 -0.97 7.24 -3.63
CA GLY A 307 -1.34 6.13 -2.79
C GLY A 307 -0.15 5.54 -2.07
N GLY A 308 -0.48 4.60 -1.24
CA GLY A 308 0.44 3.86 -0.41
C GLY A 308 -0.29 3.38 0.83
N GLU A 309 0.36 2.55 1.58
CA GLU A 309 -0.12 2.01 2.84
C GLU A 309 0.87 2.34 3.93
N ASP A 310 0.34 2.44 5.13
CA ASP A 310 1.09 2.71 6.34
C ASP A 310 0.95 1.58 7.35
N TRP A 311 2.07 1.25 8.00
CA TRP A 311 2.07 0.44 9.19
C TRP A 311 1.68 1.27 10.41
N MET A 312 0.68 0.82 11.15
CA MET A 312 0.31 1.37 12.45
C MET A 312 0.44 0.30 13.54
N ILE A 313 0.62 0.76 14.79
CA ILE A 313 0.67 -0.11 15.96
C ILE A 313 -0.51 0.19 16.86
N SER A 314 -1.24 -0.83 17.25
CA SER A 314 -2.37 -0.72 18.16
C SER A 314 -1.93 -0.62 19.61
N LYS A 315 -2.88 -0.33 20.49
CA LYS A 315 -2.68 -0.40 21.95
C LYS A 315 -2.65 -1.85 22.50
N SER A 316 -2.82 -2.86 21.65
CA SER A 316 -2.79 -4.26 22.05
C SER A 316 -1.41 -4.68 22.54
N GLY A 317 -1.38 -5.47 23.60
CA GLY A 317 -0.16 -5.92 24.27
C GLY A 317 0.43 -4.86 25.22
N ASP A 318 1.45 -5.28 25.93
CA ASP A 318 2.22 -4.42 26.82
C ASP A 318 3.23 -3.54 26.07
N SER A 319 3.96 -2.71 26.80
CA SER A 319 4.97 -1.81 26.21
C SER A 319 6.11 -2.55 25.49
N ALA A 320 6.46 -3.75 25.95
CA ALA A 320 7.49 -4.58 25.32
C ALA A 320 7.00 -5.12 23.97
N THR A 321 5.76 -5.60 23.91
CA THR A 321 5.09 -6.05 22.68
C THR A 321 4.95 -4.90 21.68
N GLN A 322 4.55 -3.70 22.13
CA GLN A 322 4.42 -2.52 21.28
C GLN A 322 5.78 -2.07 20.73
N GLN A 323 6.84 -2.08 21.56
CA GLN A 323 8.19 -1.76 21.11
C GLN A 323 8.70 -2.81 20.11
N MET A 324 8.45 -4.10 20.33
CA MET A 324 8.81 -5.18 19.40
C MET A 324 8.07 -5.06 18.06
N ALA A 325 6.78 -4.72 18.09
CA ALA A 325 5.99 -4.42 16.88
C ALA A 325 6.59 -3.23 16.11
N PHE A 326 7.05 -2.19 16.83
CA PHE A 326 7.74 -1.07 16.20
C PHE A 326 9.09 -1.48 15.59
N GLU A 327 9.89 -2.29 16.28
CA GLU A 327 11.15 -2.79 15.75
C GLU A 327 10.94 -3.60 14.47
N TYR A 328 9.85 -4.39 14.41
CA TYR A 328 9.46 -5.13 13.21
C TYR A 328 9.17 -4.18 12.04
N ILE A 329 8.26 -3.21 12.18
CA ILE A 329 7.93 -2.29 11.08
C ILE A 329 9.08 -1.33 10.74
N ASN A 330 9.84 -0.87 11.73
CA ASN A 330 10.98 0.02 11.53
C ASN A 330 12.17 -0.68 10.85
N GLY A 331 12.35 -1.97 11.07
CA GLY A 331 13.38 -2.76 10.39
C GLY A 331 13.15 -2.89 8.88
N MET A 332 11.88 -2.83 8.42
CA MET A 332 11.54 -2.75 7.00
C MET A 332 12.02 -1.42 6.38
N GLN A 333 12.23 -0.37 7.19
CA GLN A 333 12.65 0.95 6.76
C GLN A 333 14.18 1.10 6.65
N THR A 334 14.98 0.07 6.89
CA THR A 334 16.42 0.13 6.60
C THR A 334 16.63 0.28 5.09
N PRO A 335 17.62 1.06 4.60
CA PRO A 335 17.76 1.35 3.17
C PRO A 335 17.80 0.12 2.27
N ALA A 336 18.48 -0.94 2.72
CA ALA A 336 18.57 -2.20 1.97
C ALA A 336 17.24 -2.95 1.92
N MET A 337 16.51 -3.00 3.05
CA MET A 337 15.22 -3.67 3.12
C MET A 337 14.14 -2.86 2.41
N GLU A 338 14.08 -1.55 2.62
CA GLU A 338 13.16 -0.65 1.92
C GLU A 338 13.29 -0.78 0.39
N LEU A 339 14.53 -0.80 -0.14
CA LEU A 339 14.76 -1.01 -1.56
C LEU A 339 14.22 -2.37 -2.04
N LYS A 340 14.38 -3.41 -1.24
CA LYS A 340 13.89 -4.76 -1.54
C LYS A 340 12.36 -4.83 -1.47
N MET A 341 11.78 -4.27 -0.42
CA MET A 341 10.33 -4.18 -0.25
C MET A 341 9.70 -3.39 -1.39
N ALA A 342 10.21 -2.21 -1.71
CA ALA A 342 9.71 -1.38 -2.81
C ALA A 342 9.73 -2.11 -4.15
N LYS A 343 10.79 -2.89 -4.45
CA LYS A 343 10.86 -3.70 -5.68
C LYS A 343 9.79 -4.80 -5.73
N LEU A 344 9.56 -5.48 -4.61
CA LEU A 344 8.64 -6.60 -4.53
C LEU A 344 7.17 -6.14 -4.41
N PHE A 345 6.93 -5.02 -3.72
CA PHE A 345 5.61 -4.41 -3.64
C PHE A 345 5.22 -3.66 -4.92
N GLY A 346 6.21 -3.22 -5.70
CA GLY A 346 5.97 -2.35 -6.84
C GLY A 346 5.68 -0.91 -6.42
N TYR A 347 6.43 -0.38 -5.44
CA TYR A 347 6.25 0.99 -4.91
C TYR A 347 7.49 1.84 -5.15
N LEU A 348 7.32 3.16 -5.12
CA LEU A 348 8.43 4.10 -5.04
C LEU A 348 8.87 4.20 -3.58
N PRO A 349 10.17 3.97 -3.27
CA PRO A 349 10.65 4.05 -1.90
C PRO A 349 10.31 5.38 -1.22
N ALA A 350 9.98 5.34 0.06
CA ALA A 350 9.61 6.52 0.83
C ALA A 350 10.80 7.41 1.20
N ARG A 351 12.03 6.85 1.23
CA ARG A 351 13.25 7.60 1.53
C ARG A 351 13.90 8.15 0.26
N ILE A 352 14.25 9.44 0.27
CA ILE A 352 14.82 10.17 -0.88
C ILE A 352 16.08 9.48 -1.45
N ALA A 353 17.01 9.03 -0.58
CA ALA A 353 18.23 8.38 -1.03
C ALA A 353 17.96 7.00 -1.65
N VAL A 354 17.03 6.24 -1.09
CA VAL A 354 16.63 4.92 -1.60
C VAL A 354 15.90 5.06 -2.92
N ALA A 355 14.97 6.03 -3.03
CA ALA A 355 14.26 6.33 -4.28
C ALA A 355 15.21 6.72 -5.41
N LYS A 356 16.22 7.55 -5.15
CA LYS A 356 17.27 7.88 -6.15
C LYS A 356 18.02 6.65 -6.65
N THR A 357 18.32 5.71 -5.77
CA THR A 357 18.97 4.43 -6.13
C THR A 357 18.01 3.55 -6.93
N TYR A 358 16.76 3.47 -6.47
CA TYR A 358 15.72 2.67 -7.09
C TYR A 358 15.44 3.09 -8.54
N VAL A 359 15.25 4.38 -8.80
CA VAL A 359 14.96 4.91 -10.15
C VAL A 359 16.09 4.60 -11.14
N LYS A 360 17.35 4.60 -10.69
CA LYS A 360 18.49 4.21 -11.53
C LYS A 360 18.50 2.71 -11.89
N GLN A 361 17.95 1.86 -11.03
CA GLN A 361 17.91 0.41 -11.19
C GLN A 361 16.57 -0.09 -11.77
N ALA A 362 15.52 0.71 -11.64
CA ALA A 362 14.20 0.38 -12.10
C ALA A 362 14.16 0.39 -13.63
N GLY A 363 13.55 -0.62 -14.22
CA GLY A 363 13.39 -0.72 -15.66
C GLY A 363 12.52 0.41 -16.24
N PRO A 364 12.46 0.52 -17.58
CA PRO A 364 11.74 1.60 -18.28
C PRO A 364 10.24 1.65 -17.99
N GLN A 365 9.64 0.55 -17.52
CA GLN A 365 8.23 0.47 -17.09
C GLN A 365 7.89 1.44 -15.95
N TRP A 366 8.88 1.82 -15.14
CA TRP A 366 8.70 2.75 -14.03
C TRP A 366 8.61 4.22 -14.45
N LYS A 367 9.13 4.55 -15.64
CA LYS A 367 9.23 5.93 -16.11
C LYS A 367 7.88 6.67 -16.08
N VAL A 368 6.80 5.98 -16.45
CA VAL A 368 5.46 6.58 -16.47
C VAL A 368 5.00 6.92 -15.05
N TYR A 369 5.10 5.97 -14.13
CA TYR A 369 4.70 6.18 -12.73
C TYR A 369 5.51 7.28 -12.05
N VAL A 370 6.84 7.27 -12.20
CA VAL A 370 7.72 8.33 -11.64
C VAL A 370 7.34 9.69 -12.17
N ASN A 371 7.11 9.83 -13.48
CA ASN A 371 6.74 11.11 -14.09
C ASN A 371 5.37 11.60 -13.61
N GLN A 372 4.39 10.70 -13.46
CA GLN A 372 3.07 11.06 -12.95
C GLN A 372 3.09 11.46 -11.48
N THR A 373 3.97 10.87 -10.66
CA THR A 373 4.09 11.22 -9.23
C THR A 373 4.45 12.68 -9.01
N LEU A 374 5.06 13.35 -9.98
CA LEU A 374 5.31 14.79 -9.93
C LEU A 374 4.01 15.62 -9.90
N PHE A 375 2.91 15.06 -10.36
CA PHE A 375 1.58 15.67 -10.41
C PHE A 375 0.56 14.91 -9.55
N ALA A 376 1.04 14.01 -8.70
CA ALA A 376 0.17 13.23 -7.82
C ALA A 376 -0.36 14.09 -6.67
N HIS A 377 -1.60 13.82 -6.27
CA HIS A 377 -2.26 14.51 -5.17
C HIS A 377 -2.59 13.53 -4.03
N PRO A 378 -2.18 13.84 -2.78
CA PRO A 378 -2.59 13.06 -1.62
C PRO A 378 -4.10 13.14 -1.41
N ARG A 379 -4.76 11.99 -1.28
CA ARG A 379 -6.24 11.91 -1.20
C ARG A 379 -6.82 12.61 0.02
N THR A 380 -6.12 12.56 1.14
CA THR A 380 -6.58 13.15 2.42
C THR A 380 -6.21 14.61 2.62
N LEU A 381 -5.40 15.20 1.73
CA LEU A 381 -4.93 16.57 1.90
C LEU A 381 -6.11 17.55 1.96
N GLY A 382 -6.26 18.22 3.12
CA GLY A 382 -7.37 19.14 3.40
C GLY A 382 -8.69 18.45 3.77
N LEU A 383 -8.77 17.13 3.78
CA LEU A 383 -9.98 16.35 4.11
C LEU A 383 -9.84 15.50 5.39
N GLY A 384 -8.66 14.95 5.67
CA GLY A 384 -8.42 14.09 6.83
C GLY A 384 -9.47 12.99 6.95
N VAL A 385 -10.09 12.86 8.12
CA VAL A 385 -11.13 11.86 8.44
C VAL A 385 -12.40 11.98 7.60
N LYS A 386 -12.60 13.08 6.86
CA LYS A 386 -13.74 13.25 5.97
C LYS A 386 -13.61 12.49 4.67
N TYR A 387 -12.36 12.24 4.20
CA TYR A 387 -12.12 11.62 2.91
C TYR A 387 -12.79 10.25 2.76
N PRO A 388 -12.67 9.28 3.67
CA PRO A 388 -13.31 7.97 3.51
C PRO A 388 -14.84 8.05 3.33
N LYS A 389 -15.49 8.98 4.03
CA LYS A 389 -16.94 9.21 3.88
C LYS A 389 -17.27 9.85 2.53
N ILE A 390 -16.44 10.77 2.06
CA ILE A 390 -16.60 11.42 0.75
C ILE A 390 -16.40 10.38 -0.36
N SER A 391 -15.35 9.56 -0.29
CA SER A 391 -15.10 8.48 -1.24
C SER A 391 -16.28 7.50 -1.29
N GLN A 392 -16.84 7.14 -0.13
CA GLN A 392 -18.03 6.28 -0.07
C GLN A 392 -19.21 6.89 -0.83
N VAL A 393 -19.47 8.16 -0.67
CA VAL A 393 -20.53 8.86 -1.42
C VAL A 393 -20.24 8.85 -2.91
N VAL A 394 -18.98 9.05 -3.32
CA VAL A 394 -18.57 9.06 -4.72
C VAL A 394 -18.75 7.68 -5.37
N TRP A 395 -18.16 6.61 -4.80
CA TRP A 395 -18.30 5.29 -5.42
C TRP A 395 -19.74 4.77 -5.37
N THR A 396 -20.55 5.14 -4.37
CA THR A 396 -22.00 4.83 -4.34
C THR A 396 -22.73 5.49 -5.50
N ALA A 397 -22.44 6.76 -5.78
CA ALA A 397 -23.02 7.46 -6.93
C ALA A 397 -22.56 6.87 -8.26
N MET A 398 -21.29 6.48 -8.36
CA MET A 398 -20.75 5.81 -9.55
C MET A 398 -21.43 4.46 -9.78
N GLN A 399 -21.61 3.64 -8.74
CA GLN A 399 -22.37 2.38 -8.81
C GLN A 399 -23.78 2.60 -9.36
N ALA A 400 -24.49 3.60 -8.84
CA ALA A 400 -25.85 3.93 -9.30
C ALA A 400 -25.89 4.37 -10.76
N ALA A 401 -24.91 5.18 -11.19
CA ALA A 401 -24.81 5.66 -12.57
C ALA A 401 -24.40 4.54 -13.55
N LEU A 402 -23.37 3.77 -13.21
CA LEU A 402 -22.81 2.73 -14.08
C LEU A 402 -23.74 1.52 -14.22
N SER A 403 -24.47 1.17 -13.18
CA SER A 403 -25.53 0.13 -13.26
C SER A 403 -26.73 0.57 -14.09
N GLY A 404 -26.93 1.89 -14.29
CA GLY A 404 -28.08 2.47 -14.96
C GLY A 404 -29.29 2.71 -14.05
N SER A 405 -29.14 2.56 -12.72
CA SER A 405 -30.24 2.82 -11.76
C SER A 405 -30.51 4.32 -11.58
N LYS A 406 -29.55 5.20 -11.90
CA LYS A 406 -29.70 6.65 -11.99
C LYS A 406 -28.98 7.19 -13.22
N SER A 407 -29.39 8.36 -13.70
CA SER A 407 -28.59 9.08 -14.69
C SER A 407 -27.27 9.56 -14.06
N VAL A 408 -26.23 9.73 -14.87
CA VAL A 408 -24.93 10.26 -14.38
C VAL A 408 -25.11 11.64 -13.71
N PRO A 409 -25.85 12.61 -14.31
CA PRO A 409 -26.08 13.90 -13.67
C PRO A 409 -26.81 13.79 -12.32
N ASP A 410 -27.86 12.97 -12.21
CA ASP A 410 -28.65 12.84 -10.97
C ASP A 410 -27.83 12.16 -9.86
N ALA A 411 -27.08 11.11 -10.20
CA ALA A 411 -26.22 10.41 -9.25
C ALA A 411 -25.16 11.36 -8.66
N LEU A 412 -24.45 12.11 -9.52
CA LEU A 412 -23.38 13.01 -9.09
C LEU A 412 -23.92 14.29 -8.41
N SER A 413 -25.08 14.80 -8.81
CA SER A 413 -25.74 15.92 -8.11
C SER A 413 -26.14 15.54 -6.68
N SER A 414 -26.72 14.33 -6.50
CA SER A 414 -27.02 13.78 -5.18
C SER A 414 -25.76 13.62 -4.32
N ALA A 415 -24.68 13.10 -4.91
CA ALA A 415 -23.39 12.96 -4.24
C ALA A 415 -22.83 14.32 -3.81
N GLN A 416 -22.87 15.34 -4.67
CA GLN A 416 -22.38 16.68 -4.34
C GLN A 416 -23.11 17.27 -3.13
N SER A 417 -24.42 17.07 -3.03
CA SER A 417 -25.21 17.54 -1.91
C SER A 417 -24.80 16.87 -0.58
N GLN A 418 -24.58 15.56 -0.60
CA GLN A 418 -24.09 14.81 0.56
C GLN A 418 -22.68 15.23 0.96
N ILE A 419 -21.78 15.40 -0.01
CA ILE A 419 -20.39 15.85 0.22
C ILE A 419 -20.39 17.27 0.84
N ALA A 420 -21.26 18.17 0.37
CA ALA A 420 -21.38 19.50 0.95
C ALA A 420 -21.75 19.45 2.44
N THR A 421 -22.58 18.49 2.87
CA THR A 421 -22.92 18.25 4.28
C THR A 421 -21.72 17.73 5.07
N ILE A 422 -20.99 16.74 4.53
CA ILE A 422 -19.78 16.18 5.17
C ILE A 422 -18.71 17.26 5.35
N LEU A 423 -18.54 18.14 4.37
CA LEU A 423 -17.53 19.20 4.43
C LEU A 423 -17.84 20.29 5.49
N LYS A 424 -19.12 20.51 5.80
CA LYS A 424 -19.55 21.49 6.84
C LYS A 424 -19.39 20.96 8.26
N GLY A 425 -19.62 19.67 8.51
CA GLY A 425 -19.42 18.99 9.82
C GLY A 425 -17.98 18.64 10.09
#